data_312634991224fef5ef5da41b2b0abd48
#
_entry.id   312634991224fef5ef5da41b2b0abd48
#
_cell.length_a   1.000
_cell.length_b   1.000
_cell.length_c   1.000
_cell.angle_alpha   90.00
_cell.angle_beta   90.00
_cell.angle_gamma   90.00
#
_symmetry.space_group_name_H-M   'P 1'
#
loop_
_entity.id
_entity.type
_entity.pdbx_description
1 polymer ?
#
loop_
_entity_poly.entity_id
_entity_poly.type
_entity_poly.pdbx_seq_one_letter_code
_entity_poly.pdbx_strand_id
1 'polypeptide(L)'
;DGKTKFNLISYESLISENSENETFEYYFDIDLSNSITNPNDFENTVLYNQSVYVKVITEQDCYRESRIDLKIGASQIPNTFVEDNNTRYTMCETSLATNQDGIESWSSSIFIDINTKLVNSNTKFSDQNITISYYSSKEDALIKKDPININQNYTNVSAFTQEIWAFVENNDLTEVSCEGLEKVAELYVEPRPVAYPVTI
;
A
#
# COMPACT_ATOMS: atom_id res chain seq x y z
N ASP A 1 -4.06 9.00 1.19
CA ASP A 1 -4.74 10.22 0.77
C ASP A 1 -3.88 11.08 -0.21
N GLY A 2 -2.62 10.72 -0.43
CA GLY A 2 -1.72 11.42 -1.35
C GLY A 2 -1.21 12.76 -0.83
N LYS A 3 -1.31 13.00 0.48
CA LYS A 3 -0.76 14.16 1.17
C LYS A 3 0.25 13.74 2.23
N THR A 4 1.33 14.52 2.35
CA THR A 4 2.32 14.36 3.41
C THR A 4 3.10 15.66 3.62
N LYS A 5 3.89 15.73 4.67
CA LYS A 5 4.76 16.84 4.97
C LYS A 5 6.19 16.56 4.51
N PHE A 6 6.81 17.57 3.94
CA PHE A 6 8.18 17.55 3.45
C PHE A 6 9.01 18.61 4.15
N ASN A 7 10.27 18.30 4.42
CA ASN A 7 11.27 19.29 4.75
C ASN A 7 12.06 19.64 3.49
N LEU A 8 11.65 20.71 2.78
CA LEU A 8 12.29 21.10 1.51
C LEU A 8 13.73 21.58 1.72
N ILE A 9 14.05 22.14 2.89
CA ILE A 9 15.39 22.61 3.24
C ILE A 9 16.42 21.48 3.23
N SER A 10 16.00 20.27 3.59
CA SER A 10 16.90 19.11 3.60
C SER A 10 17.48 18.73 2.22
N TYR A 11 16.91 19.26 1.13
CA TYR A 11 17.36 19.01 -0.24
C TYR A 11 18.30 20.07 -0.81
N GLU A 12 18.60 21.14 -0.07
CA GLU A 12 19.44 22.26 -0.54
C GLU A 12 20.83 21.80 -1.00
N SER A 13 21.46 20.88 -0.25
CA SER A 13 22.76 20.30 -0.62
C SER A 13 22.73 19.45 -1.89
N LEU A 14 21.57 18.96 -2.30
CA LEU A 14 21.38 18.25 -3.57
C LEU A 14 21.15 19.22 -4.73
N ILE A 15 20.66 20.42 -4.44
CA ILE A 15 20.39 21.46 -5.44
C ILE A 15 21.65 22.24 -5.76
N SER A 16 22.51 22.50 -4.75
CA SER A 16 23.76 23.24 -4.91
C SER A 16 24.87 22.70 -4.02
N GLU A 17 26.04 22.48 -4.61
CA GLU A 17 27.26 22.10 -3.89
C GLU A 17 27.74 23.19 -2.93
N ASN A 18 27.34 24.46 -3.13
CA ASN A 18 27.71 25.61 -2.31
C ASN A 18 26.55 26.09 -1.42
N SER A 19 25.62 25.20 -1.07
CA SER A 19 24.39 25.52 -0.36
C SER A 19 24.59 26.28 0.98
N GLU A 20 25.74 26.10 1.63
CA GLU A 20 26.08 26.79 2.88
C GLU A 20 26.27 28.31 2.71
N ASN A 21 26.58 28.77 1.49
CA ASN A 21 26.85 30.19 1.16
C ASN A 21 25.79 30.81 0.25
N GLU A 22 24.66 30.13 0.08
CA GLU A 22 23.57 30.53 -0.79
C GLU A 22 22.26 30.66 0.00
N THR A 23 21.34 31.45 -0.49
CA THR A 23 20.00 31.63 0.07
C THR A 23 19.00 30.92 -0.85
N PHE A 24 18.05 30.18 -0.24
CA PHE A 24 17.03 29.43 -0.97
C PHE A 24 15.65 30.00 -0.68
N GLU A 25 14.92 30.30 -1.75
CA GLU A 25 13.52 30.71 -1.71
C GLU A 25 12.68 29.68 -2.47
N TYR A 26 11.51 29.31 -1.93
CA TYR A 26 10.67 28.24 -2.45
C TYR A 26 9.34 28.78 -2.96
N TYR A 27 8.85 28.22 -4.08
CA TYR A 27 7.67 28.70 -4.78
C TYR A 27 6.81 27.56 -5.29
N PHE A 28 5.49 27.82 -5.37
CA PHE A 28 4.52 26.88 -5.93
C PHE A 28 4.54 26.85 -7.47
N ASP A 29 5.03 27.89 -8.11
CA ASP A 29 4.98 28.10 -9.56
C ASP A 29 6.34 28.46 -10.14
N ILE A 30 6.49 28.19 -11.45
CA ILE A 30 7.72 28.42 -12.22
C ILE A 30 8.04 29.91 -12.37
N ASP A 31 7.03 30.78 -12.32
CA ASP A 31 7.20 32.23 -12.45
C ASP A 31 7.68 32.88 -11.15
N LEU A 32 7.92 32.09 -10.09
CA LEU A 32 8.37 32.51 -8.77
C LEU A 32 7.48 33.60 -8.15
N SER A 33 6.18 33.54 -8.40
CA SER A 33 5.21 34.54 -7.98
C SER A 33 4.51 34.21 -6.68
N ASN A 34 4.40 32.91 -6.34
CA ASN A 34 3.68 32.42 -5.18
C ASN A 34 4.63 31.69 -4.22
N SER A 35 5.13 32.39 -3.22
CA SER A 35 6.15 31.86 -2.30
C SER A 35 5.60 30.87 -1.29
N ILE A 36 6.43 29.88 -0.91
CA ILE A 36 6.19 28.94 0.19
C ILE A 36 6.84 29.51 1.44
N THR A 37 6.02 29.84 2.44
CA THR A 37 6.47 30.52 3.66
C THR A 37 7.05 29.59 4.72
N ASN A 38 6.75 28.30 4.67
CA ASN A 38 7.22 27.30 5.63
C ASN A 38 7.83 26.08 4.94
N PRO A 39 9.03 26.18 4.35
CA PRO A 39 9.64 25.11 3.55
C PRO A 39 10.11 23.91 4.40
N ASN A 40 10.35 24.06 5.69
CA ASN A 40 10.75 22.98 6.59
C ASN A 40 9.58 22.11 7.07
N ASP A 41 8.32 22.56 6.91
CA ASP A 41 7.10 21.81 7.25
C ASP A 41 6.06 22.00 6.13
N PHE A 42 6.47 21.78 4.89
CA PHE A 42 5.65 21.97 3.71
C PHE A 42 4.70 20.79 3.50
N GLU A 43 3.39 21.02 3.50
CA GLU A 43 2.40 20.02 3.09
C GLU A 43 2.03 20.22 1.62
N ASN A 44 2.11 19.15 0.82
CA ASN A 44 1.75 19.22 -0.59
C ASN A 44 0.27 19.59 -0.78
N THR A 45 0.01 20.46 -1.74
CA THR A 45 -1.34 20.92 -2.11
C THR A 45 -1.94 20.10 -3.25
N VAL A 46 -1.10 19.49 -4.07
CA VAL A 46 -1.50 18.58 -5.15
C VAL A 46 -1.21 17.15 -4.72
N LEU A 47 -2.22 16.27 -4.85
CA LEU A 47 -2.11 14.88 -4.40
C LEU A 47 -1.09 14.10 -5.22
N TYR A 48 -0.30 13.26 -4.57
CA TYR A 48 0.65 12.30 -5.10
C TYR A 48 1.89 12.88 -5.79
N ASN A 49 1.74 13.87 -6.67
CA ASN A 49 2.87 14.46 -7.39
C ASN A 49 2.74 15.97 -7.42
N GLN A 50 3.76 16.67 -6.94
CA GLN A 50 3.81 18.13 -6.98
C GLN A 50 5.23 18.61 -7.26
N SER A 51 5.39 19.57 -8.15
CA SER A 51 6.65 20.28 -8.31
C SER A 51 6.68 21.53 -7.44
N VAL A 52 7.84 21.78 -6.84
CA VAL A 52 8.18 23.00 -6.11
C VAL A 52 9.37 23.63 -6.81
N TYR A 53 9.35 24.93 -7.01
CA TYR A 53 10.40 25.69 -7.66
C TYR A 53 11.26 26.39 -6.63
N VAL A 54 12.56 26.40 -6.88
CA VAL A 54 13.55 26.90 -5.93
C VAL A 54 14.40 27.96 -6.62
N LYS A 55 14.48 29.14 -6.03
CA LYS A 55 15.39 30.19 -6.41
C LYS A 55 16.61 30.14 -5.50
N VAL A 56 17.76 29.87 -6.09
CA VAL A 56 19.06 29.81 -5.39
C VAL A 56 19.80 31.10 -5.62
N ILE A 57 20.15 31.83 -4.57
CA ILE A 57 20.69 33.17 -4.62
C ILE A 57 22.07 33.17 -4.01
N THR A 58 23.08 33.71 -4.71
CA THR A 58 24.43 33.90 -4.18
C THR A 58 24.53 35.15 -3.33
N GLU A 59 25.64 35.33 -2.58
CA GLU A 59 25.93 36.54 -1.83
C GLU A 59 25.97 37.83 -2.67
N GLN A 60 26.18 37.73 -4.00
CA GLN A 60 26.21 38.85 -4.92
C GLN A 60 24.87 39.06 -5.64
N ASP A 61 23.78 38.55 -5.12
CA ASP A 61 22.41 38.62 -5.67
C ASP A 61 22.24 38.01 -7.06
N CYS A 62 23.20 37.20 -7.54
CA CYS A 62 22.97 36.37 -8.73
C CYS A 62 22.10 35.20 -8.37
N TYR A 63 21.11 34.87 -9.22
CA TYR A 63 20.25 33.75 -8.94
C TYR A 63 20.15 32.77 -10.11
N ARG A 64 19.75 31.54 -9.78
CA ARG A 64 19.34 30.48 -10.71
C ARG A 64 18.12 29.79 -10.17
N GLU A 65 17.43 29.10 -11.03
CA GLU A 65 16.22 28.35 -10.70
C GLU A 65 16.51 26.85 -10.70
N SER A 66 15.83 26.15 -9.83
CA SER A 66 15.81 24.68 -9.75
C SER A 66 14.41 24.21 -9.47
N ARG A 67 14.18 22.88 -9.58
CA ARG A 67 12.89 22.26 -9.35
C ARG A 67 13.06 21.02 -8.47
N ILE A 68 12.18 20.88 -7.48
CA ILE A 68 12.03 19.66 -6.68
C ILE A 68 10.73 18.99 -7.11
N ASP A 69 10.80 17.75 -7.60
CA ASP A 69 9.62 16.94 -7.88
C ASP A 69 9.31 16.05 -6.69
N LEU A 70 8.26 16.41 -5.95
CA LEU A 70 7.76 15.66 -4.82
C LEU A 70 6.88 14.51 -5.31
N LYS A 71 7.20 13.30 -4.89
CA LYS A 71 6.42 12.09 -5.21
C LYS A 71 5.96 11.43 -3.92
N ILE A 72 4.68 11.11 -3.86
CA ILE A 72 4.07 10.41 -2.73
C ILE A 72 3.56 9.07 -3.25
N GLY A 73 4.08 7.99 -2.71
CA GLY A 73 3.64 6.65 -3.06
C GLY A 73 2.24 6.36 -2.54
N ALA A 74 1.43 5.69 -3.36
CA ALA A 74 0.17 5.13 -2.95
C ALA A 74 0.38 3.63 -2.69
N SER A 75 0.44 3.25 -1.43
CA SER A 75 0.49 1.84 -1.00
C SER A 75 -0.65 1.52 -0.02
N GLN A 76 -1.35 2.55 0.45
CA GLN A 76 -2.44 2.38 1.40
C GLN A 76 -3.64 1.67 0.75
N ILE A 77 -4.07 0.57 1.37
CA ILE A 77 -5.32 -0.10 1.02
C ILE A 77 -6.47 0.77 1.52
N PRO A 78 -7.41 1.19 0.63
CA PRO A 78 -8.51 2.06 1.05
C PRO A 78 -9.42 1.40 2.09
N ASN A 79 -9.84 2.15 3.11
CA ASN A 79 -10.78 1.65 4.11
C ASN A 79 -12.10 1.15 3.46
N THR A 80 -12.53 1.80 2.39
CA THR A 80 -13.71 1.38 1.61
C THR A 80 -13.57 -0.03 1.04
N PHE A 81 -12.34 -0.46 0.71
CA PHE A 81 -12.11 -1.84 0.28
C PHE A 81 -12.43 -2.83 1.41
N VAL A 82 -12.03 -2.52 2.64
CA VAL A 82 -12.24 -3.38 3.82
C VAL A 82 -13.71 -3.39 4.25
N GLU A 83 -14.39 -2.25 4.15
CA GLU A 83 -15.80 -2.10 4.58
C GLU A 83 -16.79 -2.63 3.53
N ASP A 84 -16.58 -2.32 2.25
CA ASP A 84 -17.49 -2.66 1.16
C ASP A 84 -17.29 -4.08 0.60
N ASN A 85 -16.08 -4.62 0.73
CA ASN A 85 -15.74 -5.95 0.27
C ASN A 85 -15.60 -6.90 1.46
N ASN A 86 -16.70 -7.26 2.08
CA ASN A 86 -16.74 -8.41 2.98
C ASN A 86 -16.43 -9.68 2.16
N THR A 87 -15.15 -9.83 1.80
CA THR A 87 -14.63 -10.88 0.93
C THR A 87 -14.46 -12.15 1.73
N ARG A 88 -15.59 -12.67 2.23
CA ARG A 88 -15.65 -13.98 2.81
C ARG A 88 -15.89 -14.99 1.71
N TYR A 89 -14.93 -15.86 1.49
CA TYR A 89 -15.04 -17.00 0.60
C TYR A 89 -15.42 -18.21 1.44
N THR A 90 -16.47 -18.92 1.03
CA THR A 90 -17.01 -20.05 1.78
C THR A 90 -16.96 -21.30 0.93
N MET A 91 -16.54 -22.43 1.53
CA MET A 91 -16.67 -23.75 0.97
C MET A 91 -17.07 -24.75 2.04
N CYS A 92 -17.69 -25.86 1.64
CA CYS A 92 -18.02 -26.92 2.58
C CYS A 92 -16.78 -27.76 2.88
N GLU A 93 -16.68 -28.24 4.10
CA GLU A 93 -15.75 -29.28 4.51
C GLU A 93 -15.86 -30.50 3.59
N THR A 94 -14.74 -30.98 3.02
CA THR A 94 -14.74 -32.13 2.10
C THR A 94 -14.54 -33.45 2.81
N SER A 95 -13.94 -33.46 4.01
CA SER A 95 -13.73 -34.67 4.81
C SER A 95 -15.05 -35.24 5.35
N LEU A 96 -15.03 -36.51 5.75
CA LEU A 96 -16.21 -37.17 6.30
C LEU A 96 -16.62 -36.54 7.65
N ALA A 97 -17.93 -36.54 7.94
CA ALA A 97 -18.52 -35.89 9.11
C ALA A 97 -17.88 -36.24 10.48
N THR A 98 -17.17 -37.37 10.54
CA THR A 98 -16.47 -37.86 11.74
C THR A 98 -15.03 -37.34 11.88
N ASN A 99 -14.50 -36.65 10.84
CA ASN A 99 -13.13 -36.17 10.79
C ASN A 99 -13.05 -34.79 10.11
N GLN A 100 -13.92 -33.88 10.53
CA GLN A 100 -13.92 -32.50 10.02
C GLN A 100 -12.80 -31.74 10.72
N ASP A 101 -11.76 -31.37 9.96
CA ASP A 101 -10.60 -30.64 10.49
C ASP A 101 -10.60 -29.17 10.11
N GLY A 102 -11.53 -28.73 9.25
CA GLY A 102 -11.64 -27.35 8.82
C GLY A 102 -10.48 -26.88 7.92
N ILE A 103 -9.72 -27.84 7.35
CA ILE A 103 -8.56 -27.56 6.49
C ILE A 103 -8.88 -28.01 5.07
N GLU A 104 -8.92 -27.06 4.15
CA GLU A 104 -9.32 -27.30 2.76
C GLU A 104 -8.38 -26.65 1.76
N SER A 105 -8.39 -27.18 0.53
CA SER A 105 -7.60 -26.62 -0.58
C SER A 105 -8.42 -25.62 -1.37
N TRP A 106 -8.01 -24.37 -1.35
CA TRP A 106 -8.65 -23.25 -2.02
C TRP A 106 -8.05 -23.04 -3.41
N SER A 107 -8.91 -22.82 -4.40
CA SER A 107 -8.47 -22.53 -5.76
C SER A 107 -7.71 -21.21 -5.83
N SER A 108 -6.65 -21.18 -6.64
CA SER A 108 -5.91 -19.95 -6.97
C SER A 108 -6.81 -18.84 -7.56
N SER A 109 -7.95 -19.19 -8.16
CA SER A 109 -8.91 -18.22 -8.69
C SER A 109 -9.43 -17.23 -7.63
N ILE A 110 -9.51 -17.65 -6.37
CA ILE A 110 -9.92 -16.81 -5.25
C ILE A 110 -8.88 -15.69 -5.01
N PHE A 111 -7.60 -16.03 -5.01
CA PHE A 111 -6.53 -15.04 -4.84
C PHE A 111 -6.41 -14.08 -6.03
N ILE A 112 -6.68 -14.57 -7.25
CA ILE A 112 -6.76 -13.73 -8.45
C ILE A 112 -7.93 -12.74 -8.32
N ASP A 113 -9.09 -13.17 -7.81
CA ASP A 113 -10.24 -12.29 -7.56
C ASP A 113 -9.93 -11.24 -6.48
N ILE A 114 -9.34 -11.65 -5.34
CA ILE A 114 -8.90 -10.73 -4.28
C ILE A 114 -7.93 -9.69 -4.86
N ASN A 115 -6.91 -10.13 -5.60
CA ASN A 115 -5.92 -9.25 -6.20
C ASN A 115 -6.54 -8.26 -7.18
N THR A 116 -7.45 -8.73 -8.03
CA THR A 116 -8.15 -7.88 -9.00
C THR A 116 -8.99 -6.80 -8.31
N LYS A 117 -9.74 -7.18 -7.28
CA LYS A 117 -10.53 -6.24 -6.47
C LYS A 117 -9.64 -5.22 -5.77
N LEU A 118 -8.52 -5.68 -5.18
CA LEU A 118 -7.59 -4.82 -4.47
C LEU A 118 -6.91 -3.81 -5.40
N VAL A 119 -6.42 -4.24 -6.55
CA VAL A 119 -5.82 -3.35 -7.56
C VAL A 119 -6.84 -2.31 -8.05
N ASN A 120 -8.09 -2.72 -8.28
CA ASN A 120 -9.14 -1.83 -8.75
C ASN A 120 -9.65 -0.86 -7.66
N SER A 121 -9.42 -1.16 -6.38
CA SER A 121 -9.86 -0.30 -5.26
C SER A 121 -9.06 1.01 -5.16
N ASN A 122 -7.85 1.03 -5.69
CA ASN A 122 -7.00 2.22 -5.70
C ASN A 122 -6.45 2.45 -7.12
N THR A 123 -6.97 3.45 -7.82
CA THR A 123 -6.57 3.79 -9.19
C THR A 123 -5.09 4.08 -9.35
N LYS A 124 -4.38 4.42 -8.26
CA LYS A 124 -2.93 4.67 -8.27
C LYS A 124 -2.11 3.39 -8.27
N PHE A 125 -2.68 2.25 -7.92
CA PHE A 125 -1.96 0.97 -7.98
C PHE A 125 -1.59 0.57 -9.41
N SER A 126 -2.39 0.98 -10.41
CA SER A 126 -2.07 0.75 -11.83
C SER A 126 -1.02 1.72 -12.39
N ASP A 127 -0.85 2.90 -11.77
CA ASP A 127 0.01 3.98 -12.26
C ASP A 127 1.42 3.96 -11.66
N GLN A 128 1.65 3.11 -10.65
CA GLN A 128 2.90 3.03 -9.90
C GLN A 128 3.43 1.59 -9.88
N ASN A 129 4.72 1.45 -9.62
CA ASN A 129 5.38 0.14 -9.50
C ASN A 129 5.08 -0.49 -8.13
N ILE A 130 3.89 -1.09 -8.01
CA ILE A 130 3.38 -1.69 -6.77
C ILE A 130 3.62 -3.19 -6.77
N THR A 131 4.10 -3.71 -5.64
CA THR A 131 4.12 -5.14 -5.33
C THR A 131 3.08 -5.44 -4.25
N ILE A 132 2.23 -6.44 -4.47
CA ILE A 132 1.25 -6.91 -3.49
C ILE A 132 1.59 -8.35 -3.14
N SER A 133 1.80 -8.61 -1.85
CA SER A 133 2.06 -9.94 -1.30
C SER A 133 0.96 -10.32 -0.31
N TYR A 134 0.59 -11.61 -0.28
CA TYR A 134 -0.48 -12.11 0.58
C TYR A 134 0.06 -13.06 1.64
N TYR A 135 -0.56 -13.05 2.82
CA TYR A 135 -0.12 -13.80 3.98
C TYR A 135 -1.30 -14.40 4.75
N SER A 136 -1.02 -15.47 5.49
CA SER A 136 -1.99 -16.16 6.32
C SER A 136 -2.23 -15.52 7.68
N SER A 137 -1.38 -14.56 8.07
CA SER A 137 -1.51 -13.81 9.33
C SER A 137 -0.94 -12.40 9.17
N LYS A 138 -1.36 -11.50 10.07
CA LYS A 138 -0.80 -10.15 10.17
C LYS A 138 0.67 -10.18 10.54
N GLU A 139 1.04 -11.08 11.44
CA GLU A 139 2.39 -11.25 11.94
C GLU A 139 3.35 -11.66 10.81
N ASP A 140 2.98 -12.64 9.98
CA ASP A 140 3.76 -13.06 8.83
C ASP A 140 3.88 -11.93 7.77
N ALA A 141 2.80 -11.17 7.57
CA ALA A 141 2.81 -10.02 6.67
C ALA A 141 3.79 -8.94 7.13
N LEU A 142 3.82 -8.62 8.44
CA LEU A 142 4.72 -7.61 9.01
C LEU A 142 6.21 -7.95 8.83
N ILE A 143 6.57 -9.23 8.90
CA ILE A 143 7.95 -9.70 8.74
C ILE A 143 8.22 -10.27 7.34
N LYS A 144 7.24 -10.19 6.43
CA LYS A 144 7.29 -10.68 5.04
C LYS A 144 7.69 -12.15 4.92
N LYS A 145 7.19 -12.97 5.86
CA LYS A 145 7.54 -14.38 5.97
C LYS A 145 6.46 -15.25 5.30
N ASP A 146 6.90 -16.26 4.54
CA ASP A 146 6.06 -17.30 3.93
C ASP A 146 4.86 -16.73 3.12
N PRO A 147 5.09 -15.87 2.10
CA PRO A 147 4.01 -15.30 1.30
C PRO A 147 3.25 -16.39 0.54
N ILE A 148 1.93 -16.22 0.46
CA ILE A 148 1.04 -17.11 -0.28
C ILE A 148 1.29 -16.97 -1.79
N ASN A 149 1.55 -18.08 -2.48
CA ASN A 149 1.65 -18.09 -3.93
C ASN A 149 0.24 -18.08 -4.56
N ILE A 150 -0.19 -16.92 -5.03
CA ILE A 150 -1.53 -16.71 -5.60
C ILE A 150 -1.78 -17.45 -6.92
N ASN A 151 -0.74 -18.00 -7.56
CA ASN A 151 -0.84 -18.76 -8.80
C ASN A 151 -1.02 -20.27 -8.57
N GLN A 152 -1.08 -20.70 -7.32
CA GLN A 152 -1.26 -22.09 -6.92
C GLN A 152 -2.45 -22.23 -5.95
N ASN A 153 -2.98 -23.44 -5.84
CA ASN A 153 -3.97 -23.71 -4.81
C ASN A 153 -3.32 -23.55 -3.43
N TYR A 154 -4.07 -22.97 -2.52
CA TYR A 154 -3.65 -22.69 -1.15
C TYR A 154 -4.44 -23.56 -0.17
N THR A 155 -3.77 -24.19 0.76
CA THR A 155 -4.43 -24.91 1.87
C THR A 155 -4.40 -24.02 3.10
N ASN A 156 -5.59 -23.74 3.70
CA ASN A 156 -5.64 -22.92 4.91
C ASN A 156 -4.90 -23.60 6.07
N VAL A 157 -4.23 -22.81 6.89
CA VAL A 157 -3.43 -23.30 8.03
C VAL A 157 -4.18 -23.16 9.36
N SER A 158 -5.24 -22.33 9.38
CA SER A 158 -6.15 -22.19 10.52
C SER A 158 -7.45 -22.92 10.23
N ALA A 159 -7.88 -23.78 11.15
CA ALA A 159 -9.11 -24.57 11.01
C ALA A 159 -10.35 -23.67 10.92
N PHE A 160 -11.26 -24.00 10.00
CA PHE A 160 -12.55 -23.37 9.73
C PHE A 160 -12.51 -21.91 9.30
N THR A 161 -11.68 -21.06 9.90
CA THR A 161 -11.61 -19.63 9.54
C THR A 161 -10.16 -19.19 9.41
N GLN A 162 -9.83 -18.65 8.25
CA GLN A 162 -8.51 -18.12 7.94
C GLN A 162 -8.62 -16.70 7.41
N GLU A 163 -7.96 -15.74 8.06
CA GLU A 163 -7.78 -14.40 7.52
C GLU A 163 -6.70 -14.39 6.44
N ILE A 164 -6.89 -13.56 5.43
CA ILE A 164 -5.88 -13.27 4.41
C ILE A 164 -5.51 -11.80 4.52
N TRP A 165 -4.22 -11.56 4.70
CA TRP A 165 -3.63 -10.22 4.83
C TRP A 165 -2.87 -9.87 3.57
N ALA A 166 -3.01 -8.63 3.09
CA ALA A 166 -2.22 -8.10 1.99
C ALA A 166 -1.21 -7.08 2.51
N PHE A 167 -0.01 -7.19 2.00
CA PHE A 167 1.08 -6.23 2.18
C PHE A 167 1.38 -5.57 0.83
N VAL A 168 1.30 -4.25 0.78
CA VAL A 168 1.47 -3.45 -0.44
C VAL A 168 2.74 -2.61 -0.32
N GLU A 169 3.65 -2.76 -1.26
CA GLU A 169 4.90 -2.02 -1.36
C GLU A 169 4.90 -1.15 -2.61
N ASN A 170 5.38 0.08 -2.48
CA ASN A 170 5.64 0.94 -3.61
C ASN A 170 7.15 0.94 -3.91
N ASN A 171 7.54 0.38 -5.06
CA ASN A 171 8.93 0.20 -5.45
C ASN A 171 9.52 1.45 -6.13
N ASP A 172 8.72 2.48 -6.41
CA ASP A 172 9.21 3.74 -7.01
C ASP A 172 9.87 4.66 -5.97
N LEU A 173 9.72 4.35 -4.67
CA LEU A 173 10.26 5.13 -3.57
C LEU A 173 11.49 4.43 -2.98
N THR A 174 12.66 5.02 -3.17
CA THR A 174 13.93 4.45 -2.71
C THR A 174 14.29 4.79 -1.26
N GLU A 175 13.69 5.85 -0.68
CA GLU A 175 14.09 6.34 0.65
C GLU A 175 12.95 6.31 1.70
N VAL A 176 11.69 6.29 1.29
CA VAL A 176 10.53 6.19 2.19
C VAL A 176 9.51 5.24 1.57
N SER A 177 9.56 3.97 1.94
CA SER A 177 8.52 3.02 1.56
C SER A 177 7.25 3.31 2.36
N CYS A 178 6.23 3.85 1.70
CA CYS A 178 4.90 3.80 2.25
C CYS A 178 4.41 2.36 2.09
N GLU A 179 4.19 1.66 3.18
CA GLU A 179 3.72 0.27 3.21
C GLU A 179 2.23 0.26 3.56
N GLY A 180 1.46 -0.54 2.83
CA GLY A 180 0.05 -0.80 3.13
C GLY A 180 -0.10 -2.21 3.71
N LEU A 181 -0.77 -2.35 4.85
CA LEU A 181 -1.05 -3.64 5.47
C LEU A 181 -2.50 -3.67 5.92
N GLU A 182 -3.30 -4.61 5.39
CA GLU A 182 -4.70 -4.74 5.77
C GLU A 182 -5.20 -6.17 5.57
N LYS A 183 -6.24 -6.55 6.35
CA LYS A 183 -6.99 -7.78 6.10
C LYS A 183 -7.86 -7.59 4.85
N VAL A 184 -7.68 -8.45 3.84
CA VAL A 184 -8.33 -8.31 2.54
C VAL A 184 -9.35 -9.41 2.24
N ALA A 185 -9.31 -10.52 2.97
CA ALA A 185 -10.30 -11.59 2.82
C ALA A 185 -10.36 -12.49 4.06
N GLU A 186 -11.42 -13.29 4.10
CA GLU A 186 -11.61 -14.40 5.04
C GLU A 186 -12.00 -15.65 4.27
N LEU A 187 -11.28 -16.75 4.50
CA LEU A 187 -11.62 -18.08 4.01
C LEU A 187 -12.39 -18.80 5.12
N TYR A 188 -13.58 -19.31 4.80
CA TYR A 188 -14.42 -20.01 5.76
C TYR A 188 -14.78 -21.40 5.25
N VAL A 189 -14.39 -22.41 6.02
CA VAL A 189 -14.77 -23.80 5.78
C VAL A 189 -16.01 -24.10 6.61
N GLU A 190 -17.15 -24.30 5.97
CA GLU A 190 -18.41 -24.62 6.63
C GLU A 190 -18.42 -26.09 7.01
N PRO A 191 -18.60 -26.42 8.31
CA PRO A 191 -18.71 -27.81 8.74
C PRO A 191 -19.91 -28.51 8.09
N ARG A 192 -19.75 -29.78 7.73
CA ARG A 192 -20.86 -30.58 7.23
C ARG A 192 -21.86 -30.87 8.34
N PRO A 193 -23.16 -30.86 8.04
CA PRO A 193 -24.16 -31.26 9.00
C PRO A 193 -24.02 -32.73 9.38
N VAL A 194 -24.18 -33.03 10.65
CA VAL A 194 -24.20 -34.42 11.14
C VAL A 194 -25.61 -34.96 11.02
N ALA A 195 -25.79 -35.97 10.20
CA ALA A 195 -27.07 -36.68 10.05
C ALA A 195 -27.10 -37.93 10.98
N TYR A 196 -28.14 -38.04 11.79
CA TYR A 196 -28.35 -39.20 12.63
C TYR A 196 -29.39 -40.14 11.99
N PRO A 197 -29.20 -41.47 12.04
CA PRO A 197 -30.19 -42.39 11.58
C PRO A 197 -31.45 -42.31 12.45
N VAL A 198 -32.61 -42.21 11.82
CA VAL A 198 -33.91 -42.31 12.50
C VAL A 198 -34.43 -43.70 12.31
N THR A 199 -34.65 -44.42 13.40
CA THR A 199 -35.37 -45.71 13.37
C THR A 199 -36.86 -45.44 13.69
N ILE A 200 -37.74 -45.80 12.76
CA ILE A 200 -39.21 -45.70 12.88
C ILE A 200 -39.77 -47.04 13.33
#